data_2ecb02304240a8110922861b5ecff576
#
_entry.id   2ecb02304240a8110922861b5ecff576
#
_cell.length_a   1.000
_cell.length_b   1.000
_cell.length_c   1.000
_cell.angle_alpha   90.00
_cell.angle_beta   90.00
_cell.angle_gamma   90.00
#
_symmetry.space_group_name_H-M   'P 1'
#
loop_
_entity.id
_entity.type
_entity.pdbx_description
1 polymer ?
#
loop_
_entity_poly.entity_id
_entity_poly.type
_entity_poly.pdbx_seq_one_letter_code
_entity_poly.pdbx_strand_id
1 'polypeptide(L)'
;MKKSERITIDVITTSDMHSHFLNGDHGSNIYRAGTYVKTKRKENEHVILLDSGGSLAGSLAAFYYAVVAPYKRHPMIKLMNAMQYDASGISPNEFKFGLSFFSRAVSLSRFPWLSANIEYKRTREPYFSTPYTIKEVEGVKIAIVGLTSDGLMNREHFEMENELQIDKTLVASKRWIRFIHETEMPDFLIVIYHGGINQLNKSANEREQNVNEAEKIMQSLGVIDLLITGHQHQTFIGRDDQTLYVQAGQNAEQLVHVKINFKQRTTSYELEDVESQIVDLNEYKEDEDLLNLTFYDRKT
;
A
#
# COMPACT_ATOMS: atom_id res chain seq x y z
N MET A 1 14.23 31.23 -1.15
CA MET A 1 14.99 30.17 -0.45
C MET A 1 15.93 29.52 -1.47
N LYS A 2 17.20 29.21 -1.11
CA LYS A 2 18.04 28.37 -1.98
C LYS A 2 17.42 26.98 -1.98
N LYS A 3 17.11 26.44 -3.18
CA LYS A 3 16.72 25.01 -3.31
C LYS A 3 17.85 24.13 -2.78
N SER A 4 17.51 23.05 -2.11
CA SER A 4 18.50 22.06 -1.66
C SER A 4 19.21 21.43 -2.86
N GLU A 5 20.53 21.24 -2.76
CA GLU A 5 21.29 20.55 -3.83
C GLU A 5 20.89 19.08 -3.97
N ARG A 6 20.31 18.49 -2.91
CA ARG A 6 19.78 17.13 -2.87
C ARG A 6 18.47 17.09 -2.11
N ILE A 7 17.55 16.23 -2.54
CA ILE A 7 16.32 15.90 -1.84
C ILE A 7 16.33 14.40 -1.61
N THR A 8 16.10 13.98 -0.37
CA THR A 8 15.85 12.59 -0.01
C THR A 8 14.38 12.43 0.34
N ILE A 9 13.70 11.48 -0.28
CA ILE A 9 12.32 11.10 0.03
C ILE A 9 12.34 9.70 0.62
N ASP A 10 11.84 9.55 1.84
CA ASP A 10 11.72 8.27 2.53
C ASP A 10 10.34 7.66 2.22
N VAL A 11 10.30 6.54 1.53
CA VAL A 11 9.07 5.75 1.31
C VAL A 11 9.09 4.56 2.26
N ILE A 12 8.12 4.52 3.16
CA ILE A 12 7.96 3.44 4.13
C ILE A 12 6.70 2.66 3.75
N THR A 13 6.79 1.33 3.69
CA THR A 13 5.64 0.51 3.30
C THR A 13 5.35 -0.62 4.28
N THR A 14 4.06 -0.82 4.54
CA THR A 14 3.46 -1.95 5.23
C THR A 14 2.62 -2.79 4.27
N SER A 15 2.25 -4.00 4.67
CA SER A 15 1.44 -4.93 3.89
C SER A 15 0.66 -5.85 4.82
N ASP A 16 -0.50 -6.29 4.39
CA ASP A 16 -1.23 -7.43 4.98
C ASP A 16 -1.31 -7.35 6.52
N MET A 17 -1.73 -6.20 7.05
CA MET A 17 -1.81 -5.98 8.51
C MET A 17 -2.93 -6.75 9.19
N HIS A 18 -3.93 -7.25 8.43
CA HIS A 18 -5.00 -8.15 8.87
C HIS A 18 -5.73 -7.74 10.14
N SER A 19 -5.74 -6.45 10.47
CA SER A 19 -6.32 -5.91 11.70
C SER A 19 -5.67 -6.46 12.98
N HIS A 20 -4.39 -6.82 12.93
CA HIS A 20 -3.63 -7.23 14.11
C HIS A 20 -3.17 -5.99 14.89
N PHE A 21 -3.96 -5.57 15.85
CA PHE A 21 -3.67 -4.44 16.76
C PHE A 21 -3.89 -4.80 18.25
N LEU A 22 -4.31 -6.05 18.54
CA LEU A 22 -4.47 -6.53 19.92
C LEU A 22 -3.17 -7.13 20.44
N ASN A 23 -2.90 -6.95 21.74
CA ASN A 23 -1.79 -7.61 22.42
C ASN A 23 -2.06 -9.12 22.48
N GLY A 24 -1.12 -9.94 22.01
CA GLY A 24 -1.19 -11.41 22.10
C GLY A 24 -1.26 -12.16 20.76
N ASP A 25 -1.87 -11.59 19.73
CA ASP A 25 -1.86 -12.16 18.39
C ASP A 25 -0.73 -11.53 17.58
N HIS A 26 0.45 -12.15 17.56
CA HIS A 26 1.64 -11.70 16.81
C HIS A 26 2.07 -10.26 17.08
N GLY A 27 1.71 -9.70 18.24
CA GLY A 27 2.31 -8.50 18.79
C GLY A 27 1.68 -7.18 18.29
N SER A 28 1.91 -6.25 19.05
CA SER A 28 1.74 -4.81 18.96
C SER A 28 2.60 -4.15 17.86
N ASN A 29 2.92 -4.87 16.78
CA ASN A 29 3.89 -4.42 15.77
C ASN A 29 3.48 -3.12 15.07
N ILE A 30 2.17 -2.89 14.86
CA ILE A 30 1.69 -1.63 14.29
C ILE A 30 2.05 -0.42 15.19
N TYR A 31 2.11 -0.58 16.50
CA TYR A 31 2.53 0.46 17.44
C TYR A 31 4.04 0.74 17.34
N ARG A 32 4.84 -0.30 17.09
CA ARG A 32 6.28 -0.18 16.83
C ARG A 32 6.56 0.47 15.48
N ALA A 33 5.77 0.11 14.46
CA ALA A 33 5.79 0.80 13.16
C ALA A 33 5.51 2.31 13.33
N GLY A 34 4.54 2.67 14.20
CA GLY A 34 4.27 4.07 14.56
C GLY A 34 5.49 4.79 15.10
N THR A 35 6.22 4.17 16.03
CA THR A 35 7.46 4.74 16.57
C THR A 35 8.53 4.93 15.49
N TYR A 36 8.70 3.94 14.60
CA TYR A 36 9.64 4.03 13.49
C TYR A 36 9.29 5.21 12.57
N VAL A 37 8.06 5.28 12.10
CA VAL A 37 7.58 6.35 11.20
C VAL A 37 7.73 7.73 11.85
N LYS A 38 7.36 7.86 13.14
CA LYS A 38 7.51 9.09 13.90
C LYS A 38 8.97 9.52 14.05
N THR A 39 9.88 8.56 14.19
CA THR A 39 11.32 8.81 14.23
C THR A 39 11.81 9.32 12.87
N LYS A 40 11.43 8.64 11.78
CA LYS A 40 11.84 9.07 10.43
C LYS A 40 11.31 10.45 10.06
N ARG A 41 10.07 10.78 10.42
CA ARG A 41 9.53 12.14 10.22
C ARG A 41 10.21 13.25 11.02
N LYS A 42 10.90 12.90 12.12
CA LYS A 42 11.77 13.86 12.84
C LYS A 42 13.13 14.05 12.16
N GLU A 43 13.62 13.00 11.49
CA GLU A 43 14.90 13.02 10.78
C GLU A 43 14.76 13.66 9.39
N ASN A 44 13.62 13.43 8.71
CA ASN A 44 13.32 13.91 7.37
C ASN A 44 11.83 14.26 7.28
N GLU A 45 11.52 15.49 6.84
CA GLU A 45 10.13 15.93 6.63
C GLU A 45 9.45 15.28 5.42
N HIS A 46 10.24 14.72 4.50
CA HIS A 46 9.77 14.11 3.25
C HIS A 46 9.59 12.59 3.39
N VAL A 47 8.62 12.19 4.22
CA VAL A 47 8.26 10.77 4.43
C VAL A 47 6.91 10.48 3.79
N ILE A 48 6.87 9.49 2.92
CA ILE A 48 5.67 8.92 2.29
C ILE A 48 5.41 7.56 2.92
N LEU A 49 4.26 7.37 3.56
CA LEU A 49 3.87 6.12 4.21
C LEU A 49 2.76 5.44 3.41
N LEU A 50 3.04 4.24 2.91
CA LEU A 50 2.15 3.47 2.04
C LEU A 50 1.79 2.12 2.65
N ASP A 51 0.66 1.58 2.22
CA ASP A 51 0.22 0.22 2.54
C ASP A 51 -0.17 -0.52 1.26
N SER A 52 0.19 -1.79 1.12
CA SER A 52 -0.14 -2.55 -0.09
C SER A 52 -1.55 -3.15 -0.09
N GLY A 53 -2.33 -2.98 0.99
CA GLY A 53 -3.65 -3.56 1.19
C GLY A 53 -3.63 -4.78 2.15
N GLY A 54 -4.81 -5.34 2.42
CA GLY A 54 -4.97 -6.44 3.37
C GLY A 54 -5.04 -5.99 4.83
N SER A 55 -5.46 -4.75 5.08
CA SER A 55 -5.39 -4.16 6.43
C SER A 55 -6.63 -4.37 7.28
N LEU A 56 -7.84 -4.56 6.70
CA LEU A 56 -9.11 -4.47 7.44
C LEU A 56 -9.70 -5.80 7.87
N ALA A 57 -9.27 -6.94 7.32
CA ALA A 57 -9.80 -8.25 7.65
C ALA A 57 -8.70 -9.28 7.84
N GLY A 58 -8.94 -10.26 8.74
CA GLY A 58 -7.98 -11.34 9.01
C GLY A 58 -7.89 -11.74 10.47
N SER A 59 -8.41 -10.94 11.40
CA SER A 59 -8.39 -11.20 12.85
C SER A 59 -9.80 -11.31 13.45
N LEU A 60 -9.91 -11.81 14.67
CA LEU A 60 -11.16 -11.80 15.44
C LEU A 60 -11.63 -10.36 15.71
N ALA A 61 -10.70 -9.45 15.91
CA ALA A 61 -11.01 -8.03 16.09
C ALA A 61 -11.69 -7.45 14.83
N ALA A 62 -11.23 -7.80 13.64
CA ALA A 62 -11.87 -7.38 12.39
C ALA A 62 -13.33 -7.86 12.33
N PHE A 63 -13.60 -9.12 12.67
CA PHE A 63 -14.96 -9.66 12.75
C PHE A 63 -15.82 -8.89 13.74
N TYR A 64 -15.29 -8.59 14.94
CA TYR A 64 -16.04 -7.82 15.94
C TYR A 64 -16.49 -6.47 15.40
N TYR A 65 -15.59 -5.71 14.79
CA TYR A 65 -15.90 -4.37 14.26
C TYR A 65 -16.74 -4.39 12.97
N ALA A 66 -16.72 -5.50 12.25
CA ALA A 66 -17.53 -5.64 11.04
C ALA A 66 -18.95 -6.13 11.34
N VAL A 67 -19.13 -7.07 12.29
CA VAL A 67 -20.38 -7.82 12.48
C VAL A 67 -21.04 -7.50 13.84
N VAL A 68 -20.27 -7.48 14.93
CA VAL A 68 -20.81 -7.32 16.28
C VAL A 68 -21.04 -5.84 16.63
N ALA A 69 -20.10 -4.98 16.27
CA ALA A 69 -20.16 -3.56 16.55
C ALA A 69 -19.90 -2.69 15.31
N PRO A 70 -20.67 -2.87 14.22
CA PRO A 70 -20.41 -2.21 12.94
C PRO A 70 -20.58 -0.68 12.99
N TYR A 71 -21.22 -0.15 14.02
CA TYR A 71 -21.36 1.28 14.28
C TYR A 71 -20.09 1.93 14.83
N LYS A 72 -19.17 1.16 15.41
CA LYS A 72 -17.89 1.67 15.89
C LYS A 72 -16.93 1.95 14.72
N ARG A 73 -16.04 2.95 14.91
CA ARG A 73 -14.95 3.19 13.95
C ARG A 73 -13.90 2.09 14.07
N HIS A 74 -13.54 1.49 12.95
CA HIS A 74 -12.54 0.43 12.90
C HIS A 74 -11.18 0.91 13.44
N PRO A 75 -10.55 0.21 14.41
CA PRO A 75 -9.31 0.66 15.04
C PRO A 75 -8.14 0.79 14.07
N MET A 76 -8.04 -0.10 13.06
CA MET A 76 -7.00 0.02 12.05
C MET A 76 -7.09 1.36 11.31
N ILE A 77 -8.30 1.82 10.96
CA ILE A 77 -8.48 3.15 10.34
C ILE A 77 -8.08 4.28 11.30
N LYS A 78 -8.33 4.14 12.60
CA LYS A 78 -7.85 5.13 13.59
C LYS A 78 -6.33 5.19 13.61
N LEU A 79 -5.66 4.03 13.62
CA LEU A 79 -4.20 3.90 13.64
C LEU A 79 -3.59 4.44 12.34
N MET A 80 -4.06 4.01 11.18
CA MET A 80 -3.57 4.48 9.89
C MET A 80 -3.73 6.00 9.72
N ASN A 81 -4.88 6.54 10.15
CA ASN A 81 -5.10 8.00 10.15
C ASN A 81 -4.13 8.74 11.09
N ALA A 82 -3.88 8.21 12.29
CA ALA A 82 -2.98 8.80 13.27
C ALA A 82 -1.51 8.73 12.81
N MET A 83 -1.13 7.63 12.15
CA MET A 83 0.18 7.46 11.52
C MET A 83 0.33 8.27 10.24
N GLN A 84 -0.74 8.91 9.76
CA GLN A 84 -0.75 9.73 8.54
C GLN A 84 -0.26 8.94 7.30
N TYR A 85 -0.94 7.83 7.00
CA TYR A 85 -0.72 7.14 5.73
C TYR A 85 -1.04 8.08 4.55
N ASP A 86 -0.24 7.98 3.51
CA ASP A 86 -0.40 8.77 2.28
C ASP A 86 -1.29 8.08 1.25
N ALA A 87 -1.26 6.76 1.20
CA ALA A 87 -2.17 5.94 0.41
C ALA A 87 -2.16 4.48 0.88
N SER A 88 -3.22 3.74 0.53
CA SER A 88 -3.29 2.28 0.66
C SER A 88 -3.76 1.65 -0.64
N GLY A 89 -3.17 0.52 -1.02
CA GLY A 89 -3.73 -0.38 -2.02
C GLY A 89 -4.99 -1.08 -1.50
N ILE A 90 -5.68 -1.77 -2.39
CA ILE A 90 -6.90 -2.53 -2.07
C ILE A 90 -6.65 -4.01 -2.32
N SER A 91 -6.91 -4.85 -1.32
CA SER A 91 -6.92 -6.29 -1.45
C SER A 91 -8.34 -6.86 -1.44
N PRO A 92 -8.52 -8.11 -1.85
CA PRO A 92 -9.81 -8.79 -1.67
C PRO A 92 -10.29 -8.84 -0.22
N ASN A 93 -9.38 -8.87 0.75
CA ASN A 93 -9.72 -8.93 2.16
C ASN A 93 -10.54 -7.73 2.66
N GLU A 94 -10.40 -6.56 2.03
CA GLU A 94 -11.21 -5.38 2.35
C GLU A 94 -12.72 -5.62 2.09
N PHE A 95 -13.05 -6.53 1.16
CA PHE A 95 -14.43 -6.87 0.80
C PHE A 95 -15.01 -8.04 1.62
N LYS A 96 -14.23 -8.69 2.48
CA LYS A 96 -14.63 -9.89 3.22
C LYS A 96 -15.91 -9.73 4.04
N PHE A 97 -16.20 -8.54 4.51
CA PHE A 97 -17.41 -8.20 5.27
C PHE A 97 -18.40 -7.36 4.44
N GLY A 98 -18.29 -7.42 3.13
CA GLY A 98 -19.17 -6.73 2.19
C GLY A 98 -18.73 -5.31 1.85
N LEU A 99 -19.28 -4.80 0.74
CA LEU A 99 -18.94 -3.48 0.20
C LEU A 99 -19.28 -2.35 1.16
N SER A 100 -20.41 -2.44 1.90
CA SER A 100 -20.84 -1.43 2.86
C SER A 100 -19.82 -1.23 3.99
N PHE A 101 -19.22 -2.32 4.49
CA PHE A 101 -18.17 -2.26 5.48
C PHE A 101 -16.95 -1.52 4.94
N PHE A 102 -16.48 -1.89 3.74
CA PHE A 102 -15.31 -1.26 3.15
C PHE A 102 -15.58 0.21 2.77
N SER A 103 -16.72 0.52 2.15
CA SER A 103 -17.09 1.90 1.81
C SER A 103 -17.12 2.82 3.04
N ARG A 104 -17.57 2.30 4.19
CA ARG A 104 -17.51 3.02 5.44
C ARG A 104 -16.07 3.25 5.90
N ALA A 105 -15.20 2.26 5.80
CA ALA A 105 -13.77 2.41 6.11
C ALA A 105 -13.13 3.49 5.24
N VAL A 106 -13.38 3.45 3.92
CA VAL A 106 -12.93 4.47 2.95
C VAL A 106 -13.40 5.87 3.37
N SER A 107 -14.68 6.05 3.71
CA SER A 107 -15.23 7.35 4.10
C SER A 107 -14.64 7.91 5.41
N LEU A 108 -14.08 7.07 6.26
CA LEU A 108 -13.45 7.43 7.53
C LEU A 108 -11.92 7.58 7.43
N SER A 109 -11.33 7.15 6.31
CA SER A 109 -9.90 7.28 6.03
C SER A 109 -9.56 8.73 5.66
N ARG A 110 -8.37 9.18 6.10
CA ARG A 110 -7.79 10.49 5.74
C ARG A 110 -6.77 10.38 4.61
N PHE A 111 -6.70 9.22 3.99
CA PHE A 111 -5.84 8.87 2.87
C PHE A 111 -6.67 8.15 1.81
N PRO A 112 -6.25 8.21 0.54
CA PRO A 112 -6.95 7.51 -0.53
C PRO A 112 -6.67 6.00 -0.49
N TRP A 113 -7.70 5.22 -0.87
CA TRP A 113 -7.58 3.82 -1.21
C TRP A 113 -7.48 3.72 -2.73
N LEU A 114 -6.35 3.22 -3.22
CA LEU A 114 -6.01 3.26 -4.64
C LEU A 114 -6.31 1.91 -5.31
N SER A 115 -7.13 1.90 -6.34
CA SER A 115 -7.22 0.79 -7.29
C SER A 115 -7.67 1.28 -8.66
N ALA A 116 -6.81 1.09 -9.64
CA ALA A 116 -7.02 1.50 -11.02
C ALA A 116 -7.83 0.48 -11.84
N ASN A 117 -8.14 -0.69 -11.28
CA ASN A 117 -8.84 -1.78 -11.95
C ASN A 117 -10.10 -2.29 -11.25
N ILE A 118 -10.51 -1.67 -10.15
CA ILE A 118 -11.85 -1.85 -9.58
C ILE A 118 -12.75 -0.75 -10.13
N GLU A 119 -13.74 -1.10 -10.91
CA GLU A 119 -14.50 -0.17 -11.74
C GLU A 119 -16.02 -0.37 -11.55
N TYR A 120 -16.78 0.70 -11.84
CA TYR A 120 -18.21 0.55 -12.08
C TYR A 120 -18.46 -0.26 -13.35
N LYS A 121 -19.31 -1.30 -13.27
CA LYS A 121 -19.63 -2.14 -14.45
C LYS A 121 -20.16 -1.34 -15.64
N ARG A 122 -20.95 -0.31 -15.39
CA ARG A 122 -21.66 0.44 -16.43
C ARG A 122 -20.79 1.52 -17.08
N THR A 123 -20.07 2.31 -16.27
CA THR A 123 -19.32 3.46 -16.75
C THR A 123 -17.86 3.15 -17.03
N ARG A 124 -17.33 2.08 -16.45
CA ARG A 124 -15.91 1.72 -16.50
C ARG A 124 -15.00 2.76 -15.81
N GLU A 125 -15.58 3.63 -15.03
CA GLU A 125 -14.83 4.55 -14.17
C GLU A 125 -14.33 3.85 -12.92
N PRO A 126 -13.19 4.27 -12.34
CA PRO A 126 -12.71 3.73 -11.07
C PRO A 126 -13.76 3.88 -9.97
N TYR A 127 -14.06 2.78 -9.26
CA TYR A 127 -15.15 2.76 -8.28
C TYR A 127 -14.87 3.65 -7.08
N PHE A 128 -13.66 3.61 -6.53
CA PHE A 128 -13.26 4.44 -5.40
C PHE A 128 -12.78 5.84 -5.81
N SER A 129 -13.02 6.23 -7.05
CA SER A 129 -12.70 7.54 -7.66
C SER A 129 -11.22 7.93 -7.66
N THR A 130 -10.35 7.10 -7.11
CA THR A 130 -8.94 7.44 -6.92
C THR A 130 -8.05 6.29 -7.39
N PRO A 131 -7.75 6.21 -8.70
CA PRO A 131 -6.85 5.18 -9.25
C PRO A 131 -5.39 5.43 -8.88
N TYR A 132 -5.00 6.70 -8.75
CA TYR A 132 -3.66 7.15 -8.38
C TYR A 132 -3.71 8.46 -7.58
N THR A 133 -2.60 8.82 -6.99
CA THR A 133 -2.38 10.12 -6.35
C THR A 133 -1.02 10.68 -6.71
N ILE A 134 -0.87 11.99 -6.62
CA ILE A 134 0.40 12.68 -6.83
C ILE A 134 0.86 13.28 -5.50
N LYS A 135 2.13 13.09 -5.17
CA LYS A 135 2.83 13.78 -4.09
C LYS A 135 3.90 14.68 -4.71
N GLU A 136 3.86 15.94 -4.36
CA GLU A 136 4.87 16.90 -4.78
C GLU A 136 5.75 17.28 -3.58
N VAL A 137 7.05 17.04 -3.71
CA VAL A 137 8.05 17.28 -2.66
C VAL A 137 9.14 18.18 -3.24
N GLU A 138 9.21 19.43 -2.80
CA GLU A 138 10.20 20.43 -3.26
C GLU A 138 10.27 20.58 -4.80
N GLY A 139 9.16 20.25 -5.50
CA GLY A 139 9.07 20.27 -6.96
C GLY A 139 9.45 18.95 -7.64
N VAL A 140 9.72 17.89 -6.88
CA VAL A 140 9.77 16.50 -7.37
C VAL A 140 8.36 15.91 -7.34
N LYS A 141 7.90 15.40 -8.46
CA LYS A 141 6.56 14.82 -8.60
C LYS A 141 6.63 13.30 -8.52
N ILE A 142 6.04 12.74 -7.47
CA ILE A 142 5.92 11.30 -7.24
C ILE A 142 4.49 10.88 -7.56
N ALA A 143 4.30 10.01 -8.55
CA ALA A 143 3.01 9.37 -8.83
C ALA A 143 2.92 8.04 -8.10
N ILE A 144 1.74 7.74 -7.54
CA ILE A 144 1.45 6.50 -6.81
C ILE A 144 0.15 5.95 -7.37
N VAL A 145 0.17 4.78 -8.02
CA VAL A 145 -1.01 4.12 -8.60
C VAL A 145 -1.25 2.78 -7.90
N GLY A 146 -2.52 2.46 -7.65
CA GLY A 146 -2.93 1.19 -7.04
C GLY A 146 -3.46 0.19 -8.06
N LEU A 147 -3.14 -1.08 -7.88
CA LEU A 147 -3.65 -2.22 -8.65
C LEU A 147 -4.01 -3.37 -7.71
N THR A 148 -5.11 -4.04 -7.99
CA THR A 148 -5.56 -5.24 -7.28
C THR A 148 -5.47 -6.44 -8.21
N SER A 149 -4.95 -7.58 -7.75
CA SER A 149 -4.91 -8.79 -8.56
C SER A 149 -6.32 -9.26 -8.94
N ASP A 150 -6.64 -9.29 -10.23
CA ASP A 150 -7.91 -9.82 -10.71
C ASP A 150 -8.02 -11.33 -10.47
N GLY A 151 -6.91 -12.04 -10.45
CA GLY A 151 -6.85 -13.44 -10.07
C GLY A 151 -7.29 -13.70 -8.63
N LEU A 152 -6.89 -12.85 -7.68
CA LEU A 152 -7.32 -12.92 -6.28
C LEU A 152 -8.81 -12.61 -6.13
N MET A 153 -9.27 -11.52 -6.71
CA MET A 153 -10.68 -11.11 -6.63
C MET A 153 -11.62 -12.18 -7.19
N ASN A 154 -11.24 -12.82 -8.28
CA ASN A 154 -12.04 -13.89 -8.88
C ASN A 154 -12.03 -15.19 -8.03
N ARG A 155 -10.98 -15.45 -7.24
CA ARG A 155 -10.86 -16.63 -6.36
C ARG A 155 -11.78 -16.56 -5.14
N GLU A 156 -11.86 -15.40 -4.54
CA GLU A 156 -12.57 -15.21 -3.27
C GLU A 156 -14.08 -15.21 -3.44
N HIS A 157 -14.60 -15.38 -4.68
CA HIS A 157 -16.03 -15.40 -4.99
C HIS A 157 -16.79 -14.27 -4.30
N PHE A 158 -16.17 -13.09 -4.18
CA PHE A 158 -16.90 -11.94 -3.71
C PHE A 158 -18.06 -11.70 -4.66
N GLU A 159 -19.27 -11.81 -4.15
CA GLU A 159 -20.43 -11.19 -4.77
C GLU A 159 -20.17 -9.69 -4.77
N MET A 160 -19.32 -9.27 -5.71
CA MET A 160 -19.22 -7.85 -6.03
C MET A 160 -20.60 -7.48 -6.49
N GLU A 161 -21.26 -6.67 -5.67
CA GLU A 161 -22.61 -6.20 -5.92
C GLU A 161 -22.73 -5.84 -7.41
N ASN A 162 -23.92 -5.92 -7.97
CA ASN A 162 -24.17 -5.81 -9.41
C ASN A 162 -23.53 -4.58 -10.08
N GLU A 163 -22.95 -3.68 -9.30
CA GLU A 163 -22.37 -2.42 -9.72
C GLU A 163 -20.86 -2.48 -10.02
N LEU A 164 -20.13 -3.42 -9.42
CA LEU A 164 -18.66 -3.48 -9.50
C LEU A 164 -18.17 -4.57 -10.46
N GLN A 165 -17.01 -4.31 -11.03
CA GLN A 165 -16.21 -5.32 -11.72
C GLN A 165 -14.74 -5.07 -11.48
N ILE A 166 -13.93 -6.11 -11.63
CA ILE A 166 -12.48 -5.98 -11.71
C ILE A 166 -12.04 -6.15 -13.16
N ASP A 167 -11.31 -5.17 -13.67
CA ASP A 167 -10.64 -5.27 -14.98
C ASP A 167 -9.34 -6.08 -14.84
N LYS A 168 -8.86 -6.64 -15.93
CA LYS A 168 -7.59 -7.37 -15.97
C LYS A 168 -6.45 -6.48 -15.51
N THR A 169 -5.72 -6.94 -14.49
CA THR A 169 -4.62 -6.19 -13.87
C THR A 169 -3.63 -5.65 -14.91
N LEU A 170 -3.18 -6.50 -15.86
CA LEU A 170 -2.24 -6.10 -16.90
C LEU A 170 -2.82 -5.09 -17.90
N VAL A 171 -4.12 -5.14 -18.17
CA VAL A 171 -4.79 -4.19 -19.08
C VAL A 171 -4.89 -2.83 -18.41
N ALA A 172 -5.37 -2.81 -17.19
CA ALA A 172 -5.52 -1.59 -16.40
C ALA A 172 -4.15 -0.95 -16.11
N SER A 173 -3.14 -1.73 -15.75
CA SER A 173 -1.79 -1.22 -15.49
C SER A 173 -1.24 -0.48 -16.72
N LYS A 174 -1.31 -1.07 -17.91
CA LYS A 174 -0.85 -0.42 -19.16
C LYS A 174 -1.59 0.87 -19.45
N ARG A 175 -2.91 0.88 -19.26
CA ARG A 175 -3.75 2.05 -19.50
C ARG A 175 -3.38 3.20 -18.56
N TRP A 176 -3.37 2.93 -17.24
CA TRP A 176 -3.18 3.97 -16.23
C TRP A 176 -1.74 4.46 -16.14
N ILE A 177 -0.75 3.59 -16.26
CA ILE A 177 0.66 4.01 -16.24
C ILE A 177 0.96 4.90 -17.45
N ARG A 178 0.48 4.52 -18.65
CA ARG A 178 0.62 5.39 -19.82
C ARG A 178 -0.04 6.74 -19.60
N PHE A 179 -1.29 6.74 -19.13
CA PHE A 179 -2.03 7.97 -18.84
C PHE A 179 -1.26 8.87 -17.85
N ILE A 180 -0.75 8.31 -16.76
CA ILE A 180 0.02 9.06 -15.76
C ILE A 180 1.30 9.66 -16.38
N HIS A 181 2.04 8.90 -17.17
CA HIS A 181 3.24 9.43 -17.83
C HIS A 181 2.92 10.55 -18.84
N GLU A 182 1.85 10.40 -19.60
CA GLU A 182 1.46 11.39 -20.62
C GLU A 182 0.85 12.68 -20.03
N THR A 183 0.13 12.58 -18.92
CA THR A 183 -0.62 13.71 -18.34
C THR A 183 0.06 14.33 -17.13
N GLU A 184 0.62 13.51 -16.24
CA GLU A 184 1.24 13.97 -14.98
C GLU A 184 2.73 14.21 -15.12
N MET A 185 3.41 13.47 -16.01
CA MET A 185 4.86 13.54 -16.23
C MET A 185 5.64 13.45 -14.90
N PRO A 186 5.47 12.37 -14.11
CA PRO A 186 6.11 12.25 -12.81
C PRO A 186 7.62 12.07 -12.96
N ASP A 187 8.37 12.53 -11.95
CA ASP A 187 9.81 12.29 -11.81
C ASP A 187 10.09 10.87 -11.26
N PHE A 188 9.08 10.25 -10.59
CA PHE A 188 9.18 8.91 -10.04
C PHE A 188 7.79 8.25 -9.97
N LEU A 189 7.68 7.01 -10.43
CA LEU A 189 6.44 6.24 -10.41
C LEU A 189 6.49 5.08 -9.43
N ILE A 190 5.58 5.09 -8.46
CA ILE A 190 5.32 4.00 -7.53
C ILE A 190 4.06 3.26 -7.97
N VAL A 191 4.15 1.95 -8.12
CA VAL A 191 2.99 1.07 -8.30
C VAL A 191 2.77 0.28 -7.02
N ILE A 192 1.59 0.39 -6.42
CA ILE A 192 1.14 -0.49 -5.36
C ILE A 192 0.29 -1.59 -6.01
N TYR A 193 0.75 -2.83 -5.91
CA TYR A 193 0.06 -3.99 -6.47
C TYR A 193 -0.25 -5.01 -5.38
N HIS A 194 -1.55 -5.15 -5.02
CA HIS A 194 -1.94 -6.24 -4.12
C HIS A 194 -2.05 -7.56 -4.88
N GLY A 195 -0.94 -8.23 -5.00
CA GLY A 195 -0.67 -9.52 -5.61
C GLY A 195 0.82 -9.83 -5.45
N GLY A 196 1.25 -11.01 -5.83
CA GLY A 196 2.58 -11.51 -5.54
C GLY A 196 3.54 -11.51 -6.74
N ILE A 197 4.71 -12.08 -6.49
CA ILE A 197 5.81 -12.32 -7.41
C ILE A 197 6.02 -13.82 -7.54
N ASN A 198 6.07 -14.34 -8.76
CA ASN A 198 6.25 -15.78 -9.00
C ASN A 198 7.63 -16.29 -8.58
N GLN A 199 8.67 -15.48 -8.68
CA GLN A 199 10.04 -15.87 -8.30
C GLN A 199 10.16 -16.33 -6.85
N LEU A 200 9.28 -15.85 -5.97
CA LEU A 200 9.26 -16.25 -4.55
C LEU A 200 8.59 -17.61 -4.33
N ASN A 201 7.82 -18.09 -5.28
CA ASN A 201 7.12 -19.36 -5.16
C ASN A 201 7.41 -20.24 -6.40
N LYS A 202 8.60 -20.83 -6.43
CA LYS A 202 9.06 -21.70 -7.55
C LYS A 202 8.20 -22.96 -7.74
N SER A 203 7.37 -23.31 -6.77
CA SER A 203 6.41 -24.43 -6.83
C SER A 203 4.96 -23.98 -7.08
N ALA A 204 4.75 -22.72 -7.46
CA ALA A 204 3.43 -22.17 -7.71
C ALA A 204 2.71 -22.94 -8.82
N ASN A 205 1.50 -23.41 -8.54
CA ASN A 205 0.63 -23.97 -9.56
C ASN A 205 0.10 -22.86 -10.49
N GLU A 206 -0.54 -23.23 -11.62
CA GLU A 206 -1.06 -22.26 -12.59
C GLU A 206 -2.02 -21.22 -11.97
N ARG A 207 -2.76 -21.59 -10.93
CA ARG A 207 -3.67 -20.68 -10.24
C ARG A 207 -2.92 -19.59 -9.47
N GLU A 208 -1.80 -19.94 -8.83
CA GLU A 208 -0.94 -18.97 -8.13
C GLU A 208 -0.20 -18.07 -9.13
N GLN A 209 0.18 -18.59 -10.27
CA GLN A 209 0.81 -17.80 -11.35
C GLN A 209 -0.12 -16.72 -11.91
N ASN A 210 -1.45 -16.95 -11.91
CA ASN A 210 -2.43 -15.95 -12.34
C ASN A 210 -2.74 -14.89 -11.26
N VAL A 211 -2.25 -15.08 -10.05
CA VAL A 211 -2.37 -14.12 -8.94
C VAL A 211 -1.12 -13.28 -8.80
N ASN A 212 0.03 -13.87 -9.11
CA ASN A 212 1.35 -13.27 -8.95
C ASN A 212 1.83 -12.71 -10.30
N GLU A 213 1.34 -11.54 -10.67
CA GLU A 213 1.61 -10.94 -11.99
C GLU A 213 2.64 -9.81 -11.96
N ALA A 214 3.34 -9.62 -10.83
CA ALA A 214 4.30 -8.52 -10.65
C ALA A 214 5.35 -8.47 -11.77
N GLU A 215 5.96 -9.63 -12.15
CA GLU A 215 6.95 -9.69 -13.23
C GLU A 215 6.36 -9.28 -14.58
N LYS A 216 5.12 -9.68 -14.86
CA LYS A 216 4.45 -9.30 -16.11
C LYS A 216 4.15 -7.80 -16.16
N ILE A 217 3.79 -7.21 -14.98
CA ILE A 217 3.57 -5.78 -14.85
C ILE A 217 4.87 -5.03 -15.13
N MET A 218 5.98 -5.41 -14.50
CA MET A 218 7.30 -4.79 -14.72
C MET A 218 7.76 -4.89 -16.17
N GLN A 219 7.76 -6.10 -16.73
CA GLN A 219 8.23 -6.38 -18.09
C GLN A 219 7.39 -5.70 -19.19
N SER A 220 6.11 -5.48 -18.91
CA SER A 220 5.20 -4.93 -19.92
C SER A 220 5.32 -3.42 -20.10
N LEU A 221 5.93 -2.69 -19.18
CA LEU A 221 5.79 -1.24 -19.09
C LEU A 221 7.13 -0.48 -19.07
N GLY A 222 8.19 -1.05 -18.54
CA GLY A 222 9.56 -0.49 -18.59
C GLY A 222 9.75 0.90 -17.93
N VAL A 223 8.77 1.37 -17.15
CA VAL A 223 8.72 2.76 -16.64
C VAL A 223 8.24 2.82 -15.18
N ILE A 224 8.34 1.71 -14.44
CA ILE A 224 8.02 1.65 -13.02
C ILE A 224 9.33 1.75 -12.24
N ASP A 225 9.45 2.75 -11.37
CA ASP A 225 10.66 2.92 -10.56
C ASP A 225 10.60 2.07 -9.28
N LEU A 226 9.43 2.00 -8.63
CA LEU A 226 9.19 1.19 -7.44
C LEU A 226 7.87 0.42 -7.56
N LEU A 227 7.93 -0.91 -7.40
CA LEU A 227 6.77 -1.78 -7.30
C LEU A 227 6.64 -2.31 -5.86
N ILE A 228 5.58 -1.96 -5.17
CA ILE A 228 5.22 -2.45 -3.85
C ILE A 228 4.19 -3.56 -4.02
N THR A 229 4.50 -4.77 -3.54
CA THR A 229 3.63 -5.95 -3.64
C THR A 229 3.08 -6.37 -2.28
N GLY A 230 2.12 -7.30 -2.27
CA GLY A 230 1.51 -7.85 -1.06
C GLY A 230 1.09 -9.31 -1.25
N HIS A 231 0.14 -9.80 -0.44
CA HIS A 231 -0.50 -11.09 -0.56
C HIS A 231 0.32 -12.32 -0.12
N GLN A 232 1.60 -12.40 -0.43
CA GLN A 232 2.40 -13.61 -0.16
C GLN A 232 2.92 -13.69 1.29
N HIS A 233 2.73 -12.65 2.09
CA HIS A 233 3.14 -12.54 3.48
C HIS A 233 4.65 -12.76 3.70
N GLN A 234 5.46 -12.45 2.70
CA GLN A 234 6.91 -12.58 2.75
C GLN A 234 7.55 -11.20 2.70
N THR A 235 8.64 -11.03 3.42
CA THR A 235 9.42 -9.79 3.35
C THR A 235 10.60 -9.99 2.42
N PHE A 236 10.71 -9.15 1.42
CA PHE A 236 11.83 -9.18 0.48
C PHE A 236 12.06 -7.84 -0.22
N ILE A 237 13.23 -7.71 -0.78
CA ILE A 237 13.65 -6.64 -1.67
C ILE A 237 14.33 -7.29 -2.87
N GLY A 238 13.93 -6.89 -4.07
CA GLY A 238 14.55 -7.32 -5.31
C GLY A 238 14.66 -6.17 -6.30
N ARG A 239 15.46 -6.34 -7.32
CA ARG A 239 15.62 -5.36 -8.40
C ARG A 239 15.67 -6.10 -9.73
N ASP A 240 14.88 -5.65 -10.68
CA ASP A 240 14.99 -5.93 -12.10
C ASP A 240 15.67 -4.73 -12.76
N ASP A 241 16.10 -4.82 -13.99
CA ASP A 241 16.96 -3.82 -14.67
C ASP A 241 16.70 -2.36 -14.28
N GLN A 242 15.46 -1.94 -14.17
CA GLN A 242 15.07 -0.57 -13.86
C GLN A 242 14.16 -0.44 -12.62
N THR A 243 13.46 -1.50 -12.23
CA THR A 243 12.43 -1.47 -11.19
C THR A 243 12.97 -2.05 -9.88
N LEU A 244 12.92 -1.28 -8.80
CA LEU A 244 12.99 -1.81 -7.45
C LEU A 244 11.62 -2.41 -7.10
N TYR A 245 11.57 -3.66 -6.60
CA TYR A 245 10.34 -4.27 -6.14
C TYR A 245 10.46 -4.80 -4.72
N VAL A 246 9.44 -4.58 -3.91
CA VAL A 246 9.48 -4.85 -2.47
C VAL A 246 8.18 -5.45 -1.98
N GLN A 247 8.26 -6.21 -0.87
CA GLN A 247 7.11 -6.64 -0.08
C GLN A 247 7.46 -6.57 1.41
N ALA A 248 6.54 -6.07 2.24
CA ALA A 248 6.76 -5.79 3.66
C ALA A 248 6.28 -6.91 4.61
N GLY A 249 6.03 -8.11 4.10
CA GLY A 249 5.54 -9.23 4.91
C GLY A 249 4.08 -9.07 5.32
N GLN A 250 3.77 -9.34 6.59
CA GLN A 250 2.42 -9.25 7.15
C GLN A 250 2.45 -8.71 8.59
N ASN A 251 1.27 -8.33 9.12
CA ASN A 251 1.02 -8.00 10.53
C ASN A 251 1.98 -6.93 11.10
N ALA A 252 2.59 -6.12 10.23
CA ALA A 252 3.66 -5.19 10.59
C ALA A 252 4.81 -5.85 11.39
N GLU A 253 5.14 -7.12 11.14
CA GLU A 253 6.32 -7.77 11.74
C GLU A 253 7.61 -7.11 11.27
N GLN A 254 7.63 -6.76 10.00
CA GLN A 254 8.68 -5.99 9.35
C GLN A 254 8.03 -4.93 8.46
N LEU A 255 8.79 -3.94 8.08
CA LEU A 255 8.44 -3.01 7.02
C LEU A 255 9.60 -2.85 6.05
N VAL A 256 9.33 -2.31 4.88
CA VAL A 256 10.39 -1.92 3.96
C VAL A 256 10.48 -0.41 3.92
N HIS A 257 11.71 0.09 4.00
CA HIS A 257 12.05 1.49 3.88
C HIS A 257 12.91 1.70 2.65
N VAL A 258 12.44 2.55 1.74
CA VAL A 258 13.11 2.94 0.50
C VAL A 258 13.47 4.41 0.60
N LYS A 259 14.73 4.75 0.32
CA LYS A 259 15.20 6.13 0.20
C LYS A 259 15.40 6.46 -1.26
N ILE A 260 14.76 7.51 -1.72
CA ILE A 260 14.85 8.01 -3.08
C ILE A 260 15.64 9.31 -3.03
N ASN A 261 16.81 9.32 -3.63
CA ASN A 261 17.70 10.48 -3.65
C ASN A 261 17.65 11.18 -5.00
N PHE A 262 17.32 12.47 -4.97
CA PHE A 262 17.33 13.35 -6.13
C PHE A 262 18.42 14.39 -6.00
N LYS A 263 19.07 14.67 -7.11
CA LYS A 263 20.07 15.74 -7.23
C LYS A 263 19.54 16.89 -8.07
N GLN A 264 19.76 18.11 -7.59
CA GLN A 264 19.36 19.30 -8.34
C GLN A 264 20.19 19.44 -9.62
N ARG A 265 19.49 19.63 -10.74
CA ARG A 265 20.02 20.18 -11.99
C ARG A 265 19.63 21.65 -12.07
N THR A 266 19.93 22.32 -13.15
CA THR A 266 19.75 23.78 -13.31
C THR A 266 18.34 24.26 -12.92
N THR A 267 17.28 23.54 -13.36
CA THR A 267 15.86 23.90 -13.12
C THR A 267 15.01 22.75 -12.62
N SER A 268 15.52 21.52 -12.60
CA SER A 268 14.81 20.28 -12.28
C SER A 268 15.63 19.43 -11.30
N TYR A 269 15.04 18.38 -10.82
CA TYR A 269 15.72 17.31 -10.08
C TYR A 269 15.85 16.07 -10.97
N GLU A 270 16.93 15.34 -10.78
CA GLU A 270 17.19 14.07 -11.46
C GLU A 270 17.37 12.99 -10.42
N LEU A 271 16.80 11.81 -10.64
CA LEU A 271 17.02 10.66 -9.77
C LEU A 271 18.51 10.31 -9.74
N GLU A 272 19.09 10.29 -8.55
CA GLU A 272 20.51 9.97 -8.32
C GLU A 272 20.66 8.48 -7.99
N ASP A 273 19.92 8.02 -6.99
CA ASP A 273 19.92 6.62 -6.57
C ASP A 273 18.68 6.27 -5.75
N VAL A 274 18.45 4.97 -5.57
CA VAL A 274 17.39 4.40 -4.73
C VAL A 274 18.01 3.31 -3.85
N GLU A 275 17.99 3.55 -2.54
CA GLU A 275 18.40 2.61 -1.51
C GLU A 275 17.19 1.95 -0.86
N SER A 276 17.33 0.74 -0.35
CA SER A 276 16.23 0.04 0.32
C SER A 276 16.74 -0.87 1.43
N GLN A 277 15.93 -1.01 2.50
CA GLN A 277 16.22 -1.88 3.61
C GLN A 277 14.95 -2.50 4.20
N ILE A 278 15.08 -3.71 4.74
CA ILE A 278 14.08 -4.34 5.60
C ILE A 278 14.34 -3.85 7.03
N VAL A 279 13.29 -3.43 7.71
CA VAL A 279 13.34 -2.96 9.09
C VAL A 279 12.64 -3.96 10.00
N ASP A 280 13.39 -4.53 10.95
CA ASP A 280 12.84 -5.34 12.04
C ASP A 280 12.25 -4.42 13.11
N LEU A 281 10.95 -4.51 13.33
CA LEU A 281 10.25 -3.66 14.30
C LEU A 281 10.43 -4.13 15.76
N ASN A 282 11.02 -5.31 16.01
CA ASN A 282 11.29 -5.77 17.35
C ASN A 282 12.30 -4.88 18.11
N GLU A 283 13.11 -4.11 17.39
CA GLU A 283 14.06 -3.18 17.99
C GLU A 283 13.40 -1.88 18.50
N TYR A 284 12.13 -1.65 18.15
CA TYR A 284 11.40 -0.42 18.46
C TYR A 284 10.42 -0.62 19.61
N LYS A 285 10.28 0.40 20.46
CA LYS A 285 9.24 0.45 21.48
C LYS A 285 7.89 0.79 20.82
N GLU A 286 6.83 0.41 21.49
CA GLU A 286 5.47 0.77 21.08
C GLU A 286 5.24 2.28 21.24
N ASP A 287 4.52 2.88 20.29
CA ASP A 287 4.12 4.29 20.36
C ASP A 287 2.98 4.47 21.37
N GLU A 288 3.25 5.20 22.45
CA GLU A 288 2.29 5.42 23.53
C GLU A 288 1.04 6.21 23.08
N ASP A 289 1.19 7.14 22.11
CA ASP A 289 0.05 7.91 21.62
C ASP A 289 -0.93 6.99 20.86
N LEU A 290 -0.40 6.06 20.05
CA LEU A 290 -1.21 5.06 19.33
C LEU A 290 -1.83 4.05 20.29
N LEU A 291 -1.09 3.61 21.33
CA LEU A 291 -1.63 2.75 22.38
C LEU A 291 -2.80 3.43 23.12
N ASN A 292 -2.65 4.71 23.46
CA ASN A 292 -3.71 5.48 24.11
C ASN A 292 -4.92 5.68 23.20
N LEU A 293 -4.71 5.92 21.91
CA LEU A 293 -5.77 6.09 20.90
C LEU A 293 -6.68 4.87 20.82
N THR A 294 -6.13 3.65 20.97
CA THR A 294 -6.84 2.37 20.86
C THR A 294 -7.07 1.68 22.22
N PHE A 295 -6.88 2.40 23.33
CA PHE A 295 -6.95 1.83 24.66
C PHE A 295 -8.26 1.07 24.93
N TYR A 296 -9.41 1.64 24.58
CA TYR A 296 -10.72 0.99 24.76
C TYR A 296 -10.95 -0.12 23.72
N ASP A 297 -10.43 0.03 22.52
CA ASP A 297 -10.57 -0.98 21.46
C ASP A 297 -9.82 -2.27 21.81
N ARG A 298 -8.71 -2.16 22.55
CA ARG A 298 -7.92 -3.29 23.01
C ARG A 298 -8.50 -4.04 24.21
N LYS A 299 -9.52 -3.47 24.87
CA LYS A 299 -10.21 -4.08 25.99
C LYS A 299 -11.54 -4.76 25.60
N THR A 300 -11.94 -4.62 24.35
CA THR A 300 -13.17 -5.19 23.81
C THR A 300 -12.94 -6.60 23.29
#